data_d4ce0f2db8f311742d1e052f13e0b843
#
_entry.id   d4ce0f2db8f311742d1e052f13e0b843
#
_cell.length_a   1.000
_cell.length_b   1.000
_cell.length_c   1.000
_cell.angle_alpha   90.00
_cell.angle_beta   90.00
_cell.angle_gamma   90.00
#
_symmetry.space_group_name_H-M   'P 1'
#
loop_
_entity.id
_entity.type
_entity.pdbx_description
1 polymer ?
#
loop_
_entity_poly.entity_id
_entity_poly.type
_entity_poly.pdbx_seq_one_letter_code
_entity_poly.pdbx_strand_id
1 'polypeptide(L)'
;MAKSRLIGEYPVIGIRPTIDGRRGILGVRESLEDQTMNMAKAAKELFEKHLRYSNGETVKVVIADTTIGRVAEAAACADKFRHEGVDITLTVTPCWCYGSETMDMDPKTIKGVWGFNGTERPGAVYLAAVLAGHAQKGLPAFGIYGHDVQDMTDTSIPSDVEEKLLRFGRAAVAAATMRGKSYLQIGSICMGIAGSIIDTDFFEEYLGMRVESVDEVEIIRRMTEEIYDKTEYEKALVWTKQHCMEGFDKNPENSQKTREEKDKDWEFVVKMMCIIKDLYNGNPNLPDYAKEESVGHNAIVGGFQGQRQWTDFYPNCDFPESLLNSSFDWNGAREPYTLATENDTLNGVGMLFGKLLTNTAQIFADVRTYWSPEAVLKATGYTLEGKAKESLGFIHLINSGAACIDACGEVKDAQGEGIIKPFWEMTEEDQKACLNATTWNPADTGYFRGGGYSSRFLTKSEMPVTMVRLNIVKGLGPVLQLAEGYTLNLPEEVSDQLWKRTDYTWPCTWFAPRLTGEGAFKSAYDVMNNWGANHGAISYGHIGADIITLCSMLRIPVSMHNVAEDKIFRPAVWNAYGMDKEGQDYRACQAYGPLYK
;
A
#
# COMPACT_ATOMS: atom_id res chain seq x y z
N MET A 1 22.15 -10.30 -1.27
CA MET A 1 21.04 -9.34 -1.32
C MET A 1 20.33 -9.53 -2.65
N ALA A 2 19.01 -9.73 -2.62
CA ALA A 2 18.22 -9.74 -3.85
C ALA A 2 18.33 -8.35 -4.48
N LYS A 3 18.68 -8.27 -5.76
CA LYS A 3 18.66 -6.99 -6.48
C LYS A 3 17.22 -6.48 -6.51
N SER A 4 17.02 -5.17 -6.30
CA SER A 4 15.73 -4.55 -6.55
C SER A 4 15.25 -4.90 -7.95
N ARG A 5 13.99 -5.27 -8.09
CA ARG A 5 13.37 -5.51 -9.38
C ARG A 5 13.01 -4.22 -10.13
N LEU A 6 13.00 -3.08 -9.43
CA LEU A 6 12.69 -1.78 -10.01
C LEU A 6 13.96 -1.06 -10.45
N ILE A 7 13.88 -0.34 -11.55
CA ILE A 7 14.92 0.56 -12.02
C ILE A 7 14.80 1.89 -11.28
N GLY A 8 15.93 2.47 -10.94
CA GLY A 8 16.03 3.70 -10.18
C GLY A 8 16.31 3.45 -8.70
N GLU A 9 16.78 4.50 -8.04
CA GLU A 9 17.11 4.44 -6.63
C GLU A 9 15.83 4.53 -5.77
N TYR A 10 15.89 3.96 -4.58
CA TYR A 10 14.88 4.16 -3.55
C TYR A 10 15.07 5.55 -2.92
N PRO A 11 14.00 6.17 -2.36
CA PRO A 11 14.08 7.51 -1.78
C PRO A 11 15.01 7.56 -0.57
N VAL A 12 15.71 8.67 -0.44
CA VAL A 12 16.66 8.93 0.65
C VAL A 12 16.07 9.94 1.62
N ILE A 13 16.20 9.69 2.93
CA ILE A 13 15.84 10.63 4.00
C ILE A 13 17.07 11.45 4.36
N GLY A 14 16.96 12.78 4.26
CA GLY A 14 17.98 13.73 4.70
C GLY A 14 17.59 14.39 6.01
N ILE A 15 18.45 14.31 7.03
CA ILE A 15 18.23 14.96 8.33
C ILE A 15 19.02 16.27 8.38
N ARG A 16 18.31 17.36 8.74
CA ARG A 16 18.77 18.74 8.80
C ARG A 16 18.86 19.20 10.25
N PRO A 17 20.02 19.08 10.93
CA PRO A 17 20.21 19.55 12.30
C PRO A 17 20.32 21.09 12.32
N THR A 18 19.23 21.79 12.69
CA THR A 18 19.23 23.26 12.77
C THR A 18 19.53 23.77 14.16
N ILE A 19 20.28 24.86 14.25
CA ILE A 19 20.82 25.39 15.50
C ILE A 19 20.81 26.92 15.50
N ASP A 20 20.82 27.52 16.68
CA ASP A 20 21.02 28.94 16.80
C ASP A 20 22.40 29.35 16.23
N GLY A 21 22.40 30.17 15.22
CA GLY A 21 23.63 30.61 14.53
C GLY A 21 24.50 31.59 15.29
N ARG A 22 24.10 32.07 16.49
CA ARG A 22 24.82 33.05 17.28
C ARG A 22 26.02 32.42 17.97
N ARG A 23 27.21 32.86 17.56
CA ARG A 23 28.50 32.53 18.17
C ARG A 23 29.01 33.69 19.00
N GLY A 24 29.94 33.44 19.87
CA GLY A 24 30.64 34.49 20.64
C GLY A 24 30.77 34.18 22.13
N ILE A 25 31.02 35.21 22.96
CA ILE A 25 31.31 35.05 24.38
C ILE A 25 30.24 34.28 25.17
N LEU A 26 28.99 34.38 24.75
CA LEU A 26 27.90 33.65 25.39
C LEU A 26 27.78 32.19 24.91
N GLY A 27 28.50 31.78 23.86
CA GLY A 27 28.58 30.37 23.39
C GLY A 27 27.22 29.68 23.15
N VAL A 28 26.22 30.42 22.64
CA VAL A 28 24.86 29.85 22.48
C VAL A 28 24.90 28.65 21.54
N ARG A 29 25.53 28.79 20.39
CA ARG A 29 25.67 27.70 19.42
C ARG A 29 26.52 26.57 20.00
N GLU A 30 27.65 26.89 20.55
CA GLU A 30 28.60 25.92 21.12
C GLU A 30 27.97 25.08 22.23
N SER A 31 27.08 25.67 23.03
CA SER A 31 26.36 24.94 24.09
C SER A 31 25.31 23.97 23.61
N LEU A 32 24.92 24.01 22.33
CA LEU A 32 23.81 23.21 21.75
C LEU A 32 24.25 22.28 20.62
N GLU A 33 25.53 22.35 20.20
CA GLU A 33 26.05 21.59 19.07
C GLU A 33 25.82 20.07 19.26
N ASP A 34 26.22 19.56 20.43
CA ASP A 34 26.08 18.13 20.76
C ASP A 34 24.60 17.72 20.81
N GLN A 35 23.74 18.49 21.46
CA GLN A 35 22.31 18.18 21.55
C GLN A 35 21.67 18.14 20.16
N THR A 36 21.95 19.12 19.32
CA THR A 36 21.41 19.21 17.97
C THR A 36 21.82 18.01 17.12
N MET A 37 23.11 17.65 17.18
CA MET A 37 23.64 16.52 16.41
C MET A 37 23.15 15.18 16.96
N ASN A 38 22.98 15.05 18.29
CA ASN A 38 22.45 13.85 18.91
C ASN A 38 20.98 13.60 18.52
N MET A 39 20.14 14.65 18.44
CA MET A 39 18.77 14.53 17.89
C MET A 39 18.79 13.98 16.46
N ALA A 40 19.68 14.49 15.60
CA ALA A 40 19.79 14.01 14.23
C ALA A 40 20.24 12.54 14.15
N LYS A 41 21.20 12.15 14.98
CA LYS A 41 21.68 10.76 15.05
C LYS A 41 20.61 9.83 15.59
N ALA A 42 19.90 10.20 16.65
CA ALA A 42 18.81 9.41 17.22
C ALA A 42 17.67 9.19 16.19
N ALA A 43 17.28 10.23 15.45
CA ALA A 43 16.29 10.09 14.38
C ALA A 43 16.79 9.17 13.24
N LYS A 44 18.08 9.27 12.86
CA LYS A 44 18.68 8.35 11.87
C LYS A 44 18.63 6.92 12.35
N GLU A 45 19.08 6.64 13.57
CA GLU A 45 19.08 5.29 14.16
C GLU A 45 17.65 4.72 14.22
N LEU A 46 16.67 5.55 14.61
CA LEU A 46 15.27 5.16 14.65
C LEU A 46 14.77 4.73 13.27
N PHE A 47 15.00 5.55 12.24
CA PHE A 47 14.57 5.25 10.88
C PHE A 47 15.26 4.01 10.31
N GLU A 48 16.58 3.89 10.42
CA GLU A 48 17.35 2.74 9.93
C GLU A 48 16.97 1.43 10.66
N LYS A 49 16.59 1.51 11.92
CA LYS A 49 16.12 0.36 12.70
C LYS A 49 14.75 -0.13 12.24
N HIS A 50 13.80 0.78 12.02
CA HIS A 50 12.39 0.46 11.87
C HIS A 50 11.83 0.58 10.45
N LEU A 51 12.46 1.36 9.56
CA LEU A 51 11.98 1.53 8.21
C LEU A 51 12.67 0.60 7.22
N ARG A 52 11.89 0.05 6.30
CA ARG A 52 12.37 -0.78 5.19
C ARG A 52 11.74 -0.31 3.88
N TYR A 53 12.49 -0.42 2.81
CA TYR A 53 11.93 -0.35 1.46
C TYR A 53 11.12 -1.61 1.15
N SER A 54 10.35 -1.57 0.09
CA SER A 54 9.52 -2.71 -0.33
C SER A 54 10.34 -3.97 -0.70
N ASN A 55 11.63 -3.82 -1.00
CA ASN A 55 12.56 -4.93 -1.23
C ASN A 55 13.22 -5.49 0.04
N GLY A 56 12.85 -4.99 1.23
CA GLY A 56 13.38 -5.41 2.52
C GLY A 56 14.67 -4.73 2.96
N GLU A 57 15.29 -3.91 2.11
CA GLU A 57 16.50 -3.18 2.49
C GLU A 57 16.18 -2.04 3.47
N THR A 58 17.16 -1.75 4.34
CA THR A 58 17.08 -0.61 5.29
C THR A 58 17.01 0.71 4.52
N VAL A 59 16.12 1.60 4.94
CA VAL A 59 16.00 2.93 4.35
C VAL A 59 17.30 3.72 4.55
N LYS A 60 17.82 4.30 3.45
CA LYS A 60 19.02 5.13 3.48
C LYS A 60 18.72 6.47 4.15
N VAL A 61 19.50 6.82 5.18
CA VAL A 61 19.37 8.08 5.90
C VAL A 61 20.71 8.81 5.93
N VAL A 62 20.73 10.07 5.49
CA VAL A 62 21.91 10.92 5.50
C VAL A 62 21.70 12.12 6.41
N ILE A 63 22.76 12.61 7.06
CA ILE A 63 22.73 13.80 7.91
C ILE A 63 23.58 14.87 7.23
N ALA A 64 23.22 16.15 7.34
CA ALA A 64 24.08 17.26 6.93
C ALA A 64 25.45 17.17 7.63
N ASP A 65 26.52 17.61 6.97
CA ASP A 65 27.89 17.46 7.50
C ASP A 65 28.12 18.32 8.75
N THR A 66 27.38 19.41 8.87
CA THR A 66 27.43 20.31 10.02
C THR A 66 26.03 20.68 10.48
N THR A 67 25.92 21.18 11.70
CA THR A 67 24.71 21.89 12.13
C THR A 67 24.46 23.13 11.27
N ILE A 68 23.19 23.48 11.10
CA ILE A 68 22.74 24.55 10.18
C ILE A 68 22.24 25.75 10.98
N GLY A 69 23.06 26.77 11.10
CA GLY A 69 22.71 28.01 11.83
C GLY A 69 22.58 29.23 10.91
N ARG A 70 23.03 29.17 9.66
CA ARG A 70 23.05 30.26 8.70
C ARG A 70 22.89 29.78 7.27
N VAL A 71 22.66 30.73 6.35
CA VAL A 71 22.42 30.51 4.92
C VAL A 71 23.52 29.66 4.25
N ALA A 72 24.79 29.93 4.54
CA ALA A 72 25.89 29.18 3.91
C ALA A 72 25.85 27.66 4.28
N GLU A 73 25.55 27.35 5.54
CA GLU A 73 25.41 25.95 6.00
C GLU A 73 24.15 25.31 5.44
N ALA A 74 23.05 26.05 5.30
CA ALA A 74 21.83 25.58 4.64
C ALA A 74 22.09 25.30 3.16
N ALA A 75 22.87 26.14 2.47
CA ALA A 75 23.25 25.91 1.07
C ALA A 75 24.16 24.67 0.91
N ALA A 76 25.15 24.50 1.80
CA ALA A 76 26.00 23.30 1.80
C ALA A 76 25.19 22.02 2.03
N CYS A 77 24.23 22.04 2.97
CA CYS A 77 23.31 20.95 3.20
C CYS A 77 22.46 20.64 1.95
N ALA A 78 21.90 21.65 1.32
CA ALA A 78 21.09 21.49 0.10
C ALA A 78 21.92 20.91 -1.06
N ASP A 79 23.19 21.32 -1.19
CA ASP A 79 24.10 20.78 -2.20
C ASP A 79 24.43 19.31 -1.95
N LYS A 80 24.79 18.95 -0.71
CA LYS A 80 24.99 17.56 -0.31
C LYS A 80 23.75 16.70 -0.60
N PHE A 81 22.58 17.17 -0.20
CA PHE A 81 21.32 16.41 -0.34
C PHE A 81 20.94 16.18 -1.81
N ARG A 82 21.24 17.13 -2.68
CA ARG A 82 21.08 16.97 -4.13
C ARG A 82 21.97 15.86 -4.68
N HIS A 83 23.23 15.79 -4.25
CA HIS A 83 24.16 14.74 -4.67
C HIS A 83 23.81 13.36 -4.09
N GLU A 84 23.23 13.33 -2.90
CA GLU A 84 22.78 12.09 -2.24
C GLU A 84 21.40 11.61 -2.71
N GLY A 85 20.70 12.37 -3.56
CA GLY A 85 19.37 12.03 -4.05
C GLY A 85 18.28 12.06 -2.96
N VAL A 86 18.34 13.06 -2.07
CA VAL A 86 17.37 13.19 -0.97
C VAL A 86 16.00 13.62 -1.49
N ASP A 87 14.97 12.82 -1.20
CA ASP A 87 13.56 13.09 -1.53
C ASP A 87 12.73 13.51 -0.31
N ILE A 88 13.21 13.21 0.89
CA ILE A 88 12.51 13.42 2.15
C ILE A 88 13.44 14.16 3.11
N THR A 89 12.97 15.23 3.73
CA THR A 89 13.77 15.94 4.73
C THR A 89 13.11 15.93 6.10
N LEU A 90 13.91 15.68 7.14
CA LEU A 90 13.54 15.89 8.53
C LEU A 90 14.45 16.98 9.10
N THR A 91 13.89 18.14 9.42
CA THR A 91 14.59 19.17 10.18
C THR A 91 14.43 18.88 11.67
N VAL A 92 15.53 18.83 12.43
CA VAL A 92 15.52 18.66 13.88
C VAL A 92 16.13 19.89 14.55
N THR A 93 15.54 20.34 15.66
CA THR A 93 16.03 21.53 16.37
C THR A 93 15.76 21.48 17.86
N PRO A 94 16.77 21.75 18.71
CA PRO A 94 16.58 21.89 20.15
C PRO A 94 16.20 23.31 20.56
N CYS A 95 16.27 24.30 19.65
CA CYS A 95 16.23 25.71 20.02
C CYS A 95 15.70 26.60 18.89
N TRP A 96 15.65 27.92 19.15
CA TRP A 96 15.46 28.91 18.10
C TRP A 96 16.57 28.80 17.03
N CYS A 97 16.20 29.04 15.79
CA CYS A 97 17.08 29.19 14.65
C CYS A 97 16.51 30.22 13.67
N TYR A 98 17.32 30.73 12.76
CA TYR A 98 16.89 31.70 11.75
C TYR A 98 16.08 30.99 10.64
N GLY A 99 14.75 30.91 10.78
CA GLY A 99 13.88 30.09 9.97
C GLY A 99 14.00 30.31 8.46
N SER A 100 13.86 31.55 8.00
CA SER A 100 13.93 31.89 6.57
C SER A 100 15.31 31.63 5.94
N GLU A 101 16.37 31.58 6.75
CA GLU A 101 17.73 31.33 6.29
C GLU A 101 18.10 29.86 6.26
N THR A 102 17.43 29.01 7.07
CA THR A 102 17.86 27.65 7.33
C THR A 102 16.83 26.57 6.94
N MET A 103 15.57 26.96 6.69
CA MET A 103 14.52 26.01 6.31
C MET A 103 14.81 25.35 4.96
N ASP A 104 14.24 24.16 4.77
CA ASP A 104 14.30 23.48 3.48
C ASP A 104 13.42 24.18 2.44
N MET A 105 14.03 24.69 1.39
CA MET A 105 13.37 25.44 0.33
C MET A 105 13.10 24.60 -0.94
N ASP A 106 13.54 23.35 -0.98
CA ASP A 106 13.31 22.50 -2.16
C ASP A 106 11.81 22.14 -2.28
N PRO A 107 11.13 22.52 -3.38
CA PRO A 107 9.71 22.22 -3.55
C PRO A 107 9.42 20.73 -3.73
N LYS A 108 10.41 19.92 -4.05
CA LYS A 108 10.25 18.51 -4.39
C LYS A 108 10.40 17.56 -3.20
N THR A 109 11.00 18.02 -2.09
CA THR A 109 11.16 17.19 -0.90
C THR A 109 9.90 17.17 -0.03
N ILE A 110 9.61 16.02 0.57
CA ILE A 110 8.58 15.86 1.60
C ILE A 110 9.20 16.27 2.94
N LYS A 111 8.55 17.17 3.68
CA LYS A 111 9.15 17.89 4.81
C LYS A 111 8.54 17.54 6.15
N GLY A 112 9.38 17.09 7.09
CA GLY A 112 9.07 17.00 8.51
C GLY A 112 9.94 17.96 9.32
N VAL A 113 9.42 18.43 10.45
CA VAL A 113 10.16 19.30 11.39
C VAL A 113 9.90 18.78 12.80
N TRP A 114 10.95 18.37 13.50
CA TRP A 114 10.91 17.97 14.90
C TRP A 114 11.54 19.01 15.81
N GLY A 115 10.72 19.66 16.63
CA GLY A 115 11.14 20.59 17.67
C GLY A 115 11.23 19.90 19.02
N PHE A 116 12.37 20.04 19.72
CA PHE A 116 12.56 19.52 21.07
C PHE A 116 11.67 20.26 22.07
N ASN A 117 10.98 19.54 22.93
CA ASN A 117 10.17 20.12 24.00
C ASN A 117 11.00 20.34 25.25
N GLY A 118 11.74 21.45 25.33
CA GLY A 118 12.55 21.85 26.48
C GLY A 118 12.20 23.25 26.96
N THR A 119 12.65 23.60 28.19
CA THR A 119 12.33 24.88 28.84
C THR A 119 13.37 25.97 28.55
N GLU A 120 14.67 25.67 28.58
CA GLU A 120 15.76 26.67 28.48
C GLU A 120 15.93 27.16 27.04
N ARG A 121 15.79 26.28 26.07
CA ARG A 121 16.00 26.50 24.65
C ARG A 121 14.95 25.75 23.84
N PRO A 122 13.66 26.22 23.85
CA PRO A 122 12.55 25.43 23.28
C PRO A 122 12.61 25.38 21.77
N GLY A 123 12.70 24.18 21.22
CA GLY A 123 12.60 23.92 19.77
C GLY A 123 11.23 24.29 19.18
N ALA A 124 10.19 24.36 20.01
CA ALA A 124 8.84 24.77 19.62
C ALA A 124 8.79 26.15 18.94
N VAL A 125 9.63 27.07 19.35
CA VAL A 125 9.65 28.44 18.79
C VAL A 125 10.12 28.44 17.33
N TYR A 126 11.17 27.69 17.03
CA TYR A 126 11.60 27.47 15.64
C TYR A 126 10.59 26.64 14.85
N LEU A 127 10.11 25.55 15.43
CA LEU A 127 9.10 24.68 14.81
C LEU A 127 7.90 25.51 14.31
N ALA A 128 7.30 26.31 15.18
CA ALA A 128 6.15 27.14 14.83
C ALA A 128 6.49 28.17 13.73
N ALA A 129 7.64 28.82 13.85
CA ALA A 129 8.08 29.84 12.88
C ALA A 129 8.35 29.22 11.49
N VAL A 130 9.01 28.06 11.43
CA VAL A 130 9.33 27.43 10.15
C VAL A 130 8.13 26.77 9.50
N LEU A 131 7.19 26.22 10.27
CA LEU A 131 5.92 25.73 9.73
C LEU A 131 5.12 26.85 9.08
N ALA A 132 5.05 28.03 9.74
CA ALA A 132 4.43 29.22 9.16
C ALA A 132 5.17 29.69 7.89
N GLY A 133 6.51 29.66 7.90
CA GLY A 133 7.33 29.98 6.73
C GLY A 133 7.07 29.03 5.54
N HIS A 134 6.97 27.74 5.80
CA HIS A 134 6.60 26.75 4.81
C HIS A 134 5.19 26.99 4.26
N ALA A 135 4.21 27.30 5.13
CA ALA A 135 2.85 27.61 4.71
C ALA A 135 2.80 28.82 3.77
N GLN A 136 3.54 29.90 4.06
CA GLN A 136 3.63 31.07 3.20
C GLN A 136 4.20 30.78 1.80
N LYS A 137 5.01 29.73 1.68
CA LYS A 137 5.68 29.37 0.42
C LYS A 137 4.97 28.25 -0.34
N GLY A 138 3.82 27.77 0.16
CA GLY A 138 3.12 26.66 -0.44
C GLY A 138 3.85 25.32 -0.33
N LEU A 139 4.70 25.17 0.67
CA LEU A 139 5.52 23.98 0.95
C LEU A 139 5.07 23.32 2.26
N PRO A 140 3.92 22.64 2.31
CA PRO A 140 3.39 22.10 3.56
C PRO A 140 4.38 21.17 4.25
N ALA A 141 4.50 21.30 5.57
CA ALA A 141 5.41 20.50 6.37
C ALA A 141 4.69 19.88 7.58
N PHE A 142 5.15 18.71 8.00
CA PHE A 142 4.64 17.97 9.15
C PHE A 142 5.37 18.41 10.42
N GLY A 143 4.65 18.91 11.40
CA GLY A 143 5.20 19.33 12.68
C GLY A 143 5.22 18.19 13.69
N ILE A 144 6.36 17.93 14.32
CA ILE A 144 6.54 16.88 15.34
C ILE A 144 7.00 17.55 16.62
N TYR A 145 6.27 17.32 17.71
CA TYR A 145 6.53 17.91 19.01
C TYR A 145 6.08 16.96 20.11
N GLY A 146 6.91 16.77 21.13
CA GLY A 146 6.61 15.88 22.24
C GLY A 146 5.60 16.49 23.23
N HIS A 147 4.74 15.64 23.83
CA HIS A 147 3.76 16.07 24.82
C HIS A 147 4.44 16.57 26.10
N ASP A 148 5.40 15.81 26.61
CA ASP A 148 6.04 16.11 27.87
C ASP A 148 7.37 16.86 27.70
N VAL A 149 7.66 17.74 28.68
CA VAL A 149 8.92 18.50 28.74
C VAL A 149 10.08 17.56 29.03
N GLN A 150 11.17 17.69 28.28
CA GLN A 150 12.42 16.97 28.47
C GLN A 150 13.52 17.88 29.02
N ASP A 151 14.39 17.35 29.86
CA ASP A 151 15.62 18.02 30.23
C ASP A 151 16.58 18.13 29.05
N MET A 152 17.34 19.19 28.96
CA MET A 152 18.26 19.47 27.85
C MET A 152 19.29 18.34 27.63
N THR A 153 19.62 17.58 28.66
CA THR A 153 20.55 16.44 28.60
C THR A 153 19.89 15.11 28.23
N ASP A 154 18.56 15.07 28.17
CA ASP A 154 17.82 13.88 27.76
C ASP A 154 17.92 13.70 26.24
N THR A 155 18.55 12.63 25.81
CA THR A 155 18.75 12.27 24.40
C THR A 155 17.75 11.22 23.90
N SER A 156 16.82 10.77 24.75
CA SER A 156 15.81 9.80 24.38
C SER A 156 14.76 10.43 23.45
N ILE A 157 14.13 9.60 22.63
CA ILE A 157 12.95 10.02 21.84
C ILE A 157 11.70 9.58 22.62
N PRO A 158 10.83 10.52 23.04
CA PRO A 158 9.57 10.16 23.68
C PRO A 158 8.68 9.32 22.76
N SER A 159 7.87 8.42 23.31
CA SER A 159 7.07 7.46 22.55
C SER A 159 6.09 8.10 21.57
N ASP A 160 5.50 9.25 21.93
CA ASP A 160 4.61 10.01 21.06
C ASP A 160 5.35 10.70 19.90
N VAL A 161 6.60 11.10 20.12
CA VAL A 161 7.50 11.62 19.07
C VAL A 161 7.96 10.49 18.17
N GLU A 162 8.34 9.35 18.73
CA GLU A 162 8.72 8.14 18.00
C GLU A 162 7.60 7.70 17.05
N GLU A 163 6.36 7.61 17.56
CA GLU A 163 5.19 7.26 16.75
C GLU A 163 5.01 8.21 15.55
N LYS A 164 5.11 9.53 15.77
CA LYS A 164 4.99 10.54 14.71
C LYS A 164 6.14 10.50 13.71
N LEU A 165 7.38 10.32 14.18
CA LEU A 165 8.56 10.18 13.31
C LEU A 165 8.43 8.95 12.41
N LEU A 166 8.07 7.80 12.97
CA LEU A 166 7.91 6.57 12.20
C LEU A 166 6.74 6.64 11.21
N ARG A 167 5.61 7.24 11.60
CA ARG A 167 4.47 7.48 10.70
C ARG A 167 4.87 8.42 9.55
N PHE A 168 5.52 9.53 9.86
CA PHE A 168 6.08 10.43 8.84
C PHE A 168 7.03 9.69 7.90
N GLY A 169 7.99 8.94 8.44
CA GLY A 169 8.99 8.22 7.66
C GLY A 169 8.37 7.18 6.73
N ARG A 170 7.46 6.32 7.23
CA ARG A 170 6.75 5.32 6.41
C ARG A 170 5.96 5.96 5.28
N ALA A 171 5.14 6.94 5.59
CA ALA A 171 4.31 7.61 4.59
C ALA A 171 5.15 8.38 3.56
N ALA A 172 6.22 9.05 3.97
CA ALA A 172 7.11 9.78 3.08
C ALA A 172 7.90 8.84 2.15
N VAL A 173 8.42 7.72 2.68
CA VAL A 173 9.07 6.69 1.86
C VAL A 173 8.09 6.09 0.85
N ALA A 174 6.85 5.80 1.26
CA ALA A 174 5.80 5.30 0.36
C ALA A 174 5.51 6.30 -0.77
N ALA A 175 5.29 7.58 -0.43
CA ALA A 175 5.02 8.63 -1.41
C ALA A 175 6.19 8.82 -2.40
N ALA A 176 7.41 8.92 -1.90
CA ALA A 176 8.59 9.15 -2.74
C ALA A 176 8.97 7.91 -3.59
N THR A 177 8.66 6.68 -3.14
CA THR A 177 8.95 5.45 -3.89
C THR A 177 8.15 5.36 -5.20
N MET A 178 6.96 5.92 -5.27
CA MET A 178 6.12 5.90 -6.47
C MET A 178 6.70 6.73 -7.61
N ARG A 179 7.42 7.81 -7.28
CA ARG A 179 7.96 8.75 -8.26
C ARG A 179 8.89 8.06 -9.27
N GLY A 180 8.62 8.29 -10.56
CA GLY A 180 9.42 7.74 -11.66
C GLY A 180 9.16 6.26 -11.97
N LYS A 181 8.26 5.60 -11.27
CA LYS A 181 7.80 4.24 -11.57
C LYS A 181 6.61 4.27 -12.53
N SER A 182 6.05 3.11 -12.86
CA SER A 182 4.88 3.05 -13.73
C SER A 182 3.73 2.21 -13.16
N TYR A 183 2.54 2.50 -13.66
CA TYR A 183 1.39 1.61 -13.65
C TYR A 183 1.36 0.87 -14.98
N LEU A 184 1.32 -0.45 -14.96
CA LEU A 184 1.23 -1.29 -16.15
C LEU A 184 -0.23 -1.71 -16.39
N GLN A 185 -0.85 -1.13 -17.40
CA GLN A 185 -2.17 -1.52 -17.87
C GLN A 185 -2.05 -2.62 -18.91
N ILE A 186 -2.54 -3.84 -18.63
CA ILE A 186 -2.63 -4.93 -19.59
C ILE A 186 -4.09 -5.06 -20.03
N GLY A 187 -4.37 -4.69 -21.27
CA GLY A 187 -5.71 -4.52 -21.78
C GLY A 187 -6.30 -3.13 -21.46
N SER A 188 -7.60 -3.07 -21.24
CA SER A 188 -8.35 -1.84 -21.00
C SER A 188 -9.31 -1.99 -19.82
N ILE A 189 -10.49 -1.38 -19.88
CA ILE A 189 -11.53 -1.51 -18.85
C ILE A 189 -12.24 -2.85 -19.00
N CYS A 190 -12.30 -3.63 -17.92
CA CYS A 190 -13.08 -4.86 -17.88
C CYS A 190 -14.58 -4.55 -17.88
N MET A 191 -15.33 -5.20 -18.77
CA MET A 191 -16.82 -5.17 -18.82
C MET A 191 -17.46 -3.80 -18.60
N GLY A 192 -16.75 -2.70 -18.91
CA GLY A 192 -17.28 -1.35 -18.74
C GLY A 192 -17.42 -0.91 -17.27
N ILE A 193 -16.59 -1.40 -16.35
CA ILE A 193 -16.58 -0.95 -14.96
C ILE A 193 -16.26 0.55 -14.93
N ALA A 194 -17.28 1.38 -14.77
CA ALA A 194 -17.20 2.81 -15.01
C ALA A 194 -16.25 3.56 -14.06
N GLY A 195 -16.07 3.05 -12.85
CA GLY A 195 -15.18 3.63 -11.83
C GLY A 195 -13.70 3.25 -11.97
N SER A 196 -13.31 2.47 -12.99
CA SER A 196 -11.94 2.03 -13.22
C SER A 196 -11.28 2.63 -14.46
N ILE A 197 -11.88 3.67 -15.05
CA ILE A 197 -11.30 4.39 -16.19
C ILE A 197 -10.01 5.06 -15.75
N ILE A 198 -8.93 4.75 -16.47
CA ILE A 198 -7.62 5.31 -16.14
C ILE A 198 -7.55 6.80 -16.45
N ASP A 199 -7.00 7.56 -15.52
CA ASP A 199 -6.71 8.98 -15.66
C ASP A 199 -5.18 9.15 -15.55
N THR A 200 -4.53 9.38 -16.69
CA THR A 200 -3.06 9.52 -16.76
C THR A 200 -2.56 10.74 -16.01
N ASP A 201 -3.31 11.85 -16.07
CA ASP A 201 -2.95 13.08 -15.36
C ASP A 201 -2.92 12.85 -13.84
N PHE A 202 -3.85 12.05 -13.31
CA PHE A 202 -3.81 11.66 -11.90
C PHE A 202 -2.51 10.94 -11.52
N PHE A 203 -2.08 9.96 -12.32
CA PHE A 203 -0.84 9.23 -12.04
C PHE A 203 0.39 10.14 -12.10
N GLU A 204 0.46 11.02 -13.09
CA GLU A 204 1.60 11.92 -13.28
C GLU A 204 1.62 13.03 -12.22
N GLU A 205 0.51 13.73 -12.01
CA GLU A 205 0.45 14.92 -11.17
C GLU A 205 0.42 14.58 -9.66
N TYR A 206 -0.27 13.51 -9.25
CA TYR A 206 -0.41 13.16 -7.84
C TYR A 206 0.62 12.13 -7.36
N LEU A 207 0.95 11.14 -8.18
CA LEU A 207 1.84 10.04 -7.80
C LEU A 207 3.24 10.15 -8.39
N GLY A 208 3.45 11.03 -9.37
CA GLY A 208 4.71 11.13 -10.12
C GLY A 208 5.02 9.88 -10.94
N MET A 209 4.00 9.12 -11.31
CA MET A 209 4.11 7.85 -12.03
C MET A 209 3.73 8.01 -13.50
N ARG A 210 4.28 7.15 -14.35
CA ARG A 210 3.83 6.97 -15.72
C ARG A 210 2.74 5.91 -15.80
N VAL A 211 1.98 5.95 -16.89
CA VAL A 211 1.06 4.87 -17.26
C VAL A 211 1.56 4.25 -18.56
N GLU A 212 1.77 2.94 -18.55
CA GLU A 212 2.12 2.14 -19.72
C GLU A 212 0.93 1.24 -20.07
N SER A 213 0.58 1.17 -21.35
CA SER A 213 -0.51 0.32 -21.84
C SER A 213 0.05 -0.76 -22.76
N VAL A 214 -0.27 -1.99 -22.45
CA VAL A 214 0.08 -3.18 -23.24
C VAL A 214 -1.21 -3.88 -23.66
N ASP A 215 -1.34 -4.16 -24.94
CA ASP A 215 -2.45 -4.96 -25.46
C ASP A 215 -2.32 -6.43 -24.98
N GLU A 216 -3.44 -7.06 -24.64
CA GLU A 216 -3.45 -8.47 -24.19
C GLU A 216 -2.88 -9.44 -25.24
N VAL A 217 -2.92 -9.08 -26.52
CA VAL A 217 -2.33 -9.87 -27.61
C VAL A 217 -0.82 -10.03 -27.45
N GLU A 218 -0.15 -9.15 -26.73
CA GLU A 218 1.29 -9.27 -26.44
C GLU A 218 1.62 -10.54 -25.64
N ILE A 219 0.73 -10.94 -24.74
CA ILE A 219 0.90 -12.22 -24.02
C ILE A 219 0.85 -13.38 -25.00
N ILE A 220 -0.10 -13.36 -25.95
CA ILE A 220 -0.24 -14.41 -26.95
C ILE A 220 0.95 -14.42 -27.92
N ARG A 221 1.42 -13.23 -28.33
CA ARG A 221 2.63 -13.10 -29.15
C ARG A 221 3.84 -13.72 -28.46
N ARG A 222 4.07 -13.37 -27.18
CA ARG A 222 5.20 -13.91 -26.41
C ARG A 222 5.09 -15.42 -26.23
N MET A 223 3.90 -15.96 -26.02
CA MET A 223 3.69 -17.41 -25.96
C MET A 223 4.01 -18.08 -27.29
N THR A 224 3.55 -17.50 -28.41
CA THR A 224 3.66 -18.08 -29.75
C THR A 224 5.11 -17.99 -30.28
N GLU A 225 5.80 -16.90 -30.01
CA GLU A 225 7.19 -16.65 -30.42
C GLU A 225 8.21 -17.15 -29.39
N GLU A 226 7.73 -17.81 -28.32
CA GLU A 226 8.57 -18.34 -27.24
C GLU A 226 9.43 -17.27 -26.52
N ILE A 227 8.90 -16.05 -26.37
CA ILE A 227 9.55 -14.93 -25.67
C ILE A 227 9.24 -15.01 -24.17
N TYR A 228 9.80 -15.97 -23.50
CA TYR A 228 9.76 -16.16 -22.05
C TYR A 228 10.97 -17.00 -21.60
N ASP A 229 11.33 -16.92 -20.32
CA ASP A 229 12.38 -17.76 -19.74
C ASP A 229 11.85 -19.20 -19.59
N LYS A 230 12.28 -20.10 -20.48
CA LYS A 230 11.85 -21.51 -20.48
C LYS A 230 12.25 -22.24 -19.20
N THR A 231 13.42 -21.93 -18.65
CA THR A 231 13.92 -22.56 -17.42
C THR A 231 13.08 -22.14 -16.22
N GLU A 232 12.74 -20.85 -16.13
CA GLU A 232 11.83 -20.36 -15.08
C GLU A 232 10.42 -20.95 -15.23
N TYR A 233 9.89 -20.99 -16.44
CA TYR A 233 8.58 -21.58 -16.72
C TYR A 233 8.52 -23.07 -16.33
N GLU A 234 9.50 -23.86 -16.71
CA GLU A 234 9.55 -25.30 -16.36
C GLU A 234 9.59 -25.50 -14.83
N LYS A 235 10.41 -24.72 -14.14
CA LYS A 235 10.48 -24.72 -12.67
C LYS A 235 9.15 -24.34 -12.04
N ALA A 236 8.53 -23.27 -12.53
CA ALA A 236 7.23 -22.80 -12.06
C ALA A 236 6.14 -23.83 -12.28
N LEU A 237 6.08 -24.48 -13.45
CA LEU A 237 5.08 -25.50 -13.76
C LEU A 237 5.22 -26.74 -12.87
N VAL A 238 6.45 -27.22 -12.67
CA VAL A 238 6.73 -28.35 -11.76
C VAL A 238 6.28 -28.02 -10.35
N TRP A 239 6.66 -26.84 -9.83
CA TRP A 239 6.27 -26.40 -8.51
C TRP A 239 4.74 -26.26 -8.37
N THR A 240 4.08 -25.68 -9.35
CA THR A 240 2.62 -25.51 -9.37
C THR A 240 1.91 -26.87 -9.29
N LYS A 241 2.33 -27.83 -10.10
CA LYS A 241 1.76 -29.20 -10.07
C LYS A 241 2.00 -29.95 -8.76
N GLN A 242 3.04 -29.60 -8.01
CA GLN A 242 3.38 -30.22 -6.72
C GLN A 242 2.69 -29.55 -5.52
N HIS A 243 2.42 -28.25 -5.58
CA HIS A 243 2.00 -27.46 -4.43
C HIS A 243 0.61 -26.83 -4.56
N CYS A 244 0.10 -26.64 -5.77
CA CYS A 244 -1.22 -26.06 -6.00
C CYS A 244 -2.27 -27.18 -6.11
N MET A 245 -2.93 -27.49 -5.00
CA MET A 245 -3.92 -28.56 -4.94
C MET A 245 -5.17 -28.17 -5.73
N GLU A 246 -5.54 -29.00 -6.72
CA GLU A 246 -6.81 -28.82 -7.42
C GLU A 246 -8.00 -29.06 -6.50
N GLY A 247 -8.98 -28.16 -6.55
CA GLY A 247 -10.25 -28.28 -5.86
C GLY A 247 -11.34 -28.94 -6.73
N PHE A 248 -12.59 -28.80 -6.31
CA PHE A 248 -13.74 -29.37 -7.03
C PHE A 248 -14.03 -28.55 -8.29
N ASP A 249 -14.56 -29.21 -9.31
CA ASP A 249 -15.07 -28.60 -10.53
C ASP A 249 -16.58 -28.39 -10.41
N LYS A 250 -17.05 -27.14 -10.32
CA LYS A 250 -18.48 -26.85 -10.19
C LYS A 250 -19.23 -26.83 -11.51
N ASN A 251 -18.51 -26.92 -12.63
CA ASN A 251 -19.15 -26.93 -13.94
C ASN A 251 -20.02 -28.16 -14.12
N PRO A 252 -21.13 -28.06 -14.89
CA PRO A 252 -21.91 -29.22 -15.26
C PRO A 252 -21.05 -30.32 -15.92
N GLU A 253 -21.29 -31.60 -15.64
CA GLU A 253 -20.47 -32.70 -16.13
C GLU A 253 -20.23 -32.68 -17.64
N ASN A 254 -21.21 -32.23 -18.42
CA ASN A 254 -21.11 -32.15 -19.88
C ASN A 254 -20.29 -30.95 -20.37
N SER A 255 -19.88 -30.04 -19.48
CA SER A 255 -19.04 -28.89 -19.79
C SER A 255 -17.71 -28.88 -19.03
N GLN A 256 -17.45 -29.90 -18.21
CA GLN A 256 -16.16 -30.07 -17.55
C GLN A 256 -15.08 -30.43 -18.58
N LYS A 257 -13.93 -29.74 -18.45
CA LYS A 257 -12.76 -30.05 -19.25
C LYS A 257 -12.19 -31.42 -18.89
N THR A 258 -11.66 -32.10 -19.89
CA THR A 258 -10.90 -33.36 -19.72
C THR A 258 -9.61 -33.10 -18.94
N ARG A 259 -8.96 -34.15 -18.45
CA ARG A 259 -7.65 -34.01 -17.79
C ARG A 259 -6.61 -33.34 -18.69
N GLU A 260 -6.56 -33.69 -19.97
CA GLU A 260 -5.62 -33.10 -20.94
C GLU A 260 -5.89 -31.62 -21.14
N GLU A 261 -7.15 -31.19 -21.22
CA GLU A 261 -7.50 -29.77 -21.34
C GLU A 261 -7.17 -28.99 -20.06
N LYS A 262 -7.40 -29.57 -18.88
CA LYS A 262 -7.01 -28.99 -17.60
C LYS A 262 -5.50 -28.86 -17.47
N ASP A 263 -4.72 -29.81 -17.95
CA ASP A 263 -3.26 -29.73 -17.97
C ASP A 263 -2.76 -28.62 -18.92
N LYS A 264 -3.41 -28.42 -20.07
CA LYS A 264 -3.15 -27.29 -20.96
C LYS A 264 -3.50 -25.94 -20.33
N ASP A 265 -4.58 -25.88 -19.54
CA ASP A 265 -4.90 -24.67 -18.78
C ASP A 265 -3.80 -24.33 -17.77
N TRP A 266 -3.27 -25.33 -17.03
CA TRP A 266 -2.13 -25.12 -16.13
C TRP A 266 -0.88 -24.62 -16.86
N GLU A 267 -0.54 -25.23 -17.97
CA GLU A 267 0.60 -24.78 -18.79
C GLU A 267 0.43 -23.35 -19.27
N PHE A 268 -0.78 -22.99 -19.68
CA PHE A 268 -1.11 -21.64 -20.15
C PHE A 268 -1.00 -20.60 -19.04
N VAL A 269 -1.69 -20.80 -17.90
CA VAL A 269 -1.74 -19.81 -16.82
C VAL A 269 -0.37 -19.61 -16.15
N VAL A 270 0.44 -20.66 -16.02
CA VAL A 270 1.81 -20.55 -15.49
C VAL A 270 2.71 -19.78 -16.48
N LYS A 271 2.60 -20.04 -17.78
CA LYS A 271 3.33 -19.28 -18.79
C LYS A 271 2.91 -17.81 -18.82
N MET A 272 1.61 -17.55 -18.78
CA MET A 272 1.04 -16.22 -18.68
C MET A 272 1.60 -15.45 -17.47
N MET A 273 1.68 -16.11 -16.31
CA MET A 273 2.24 -15.52 -15.10
C MET A 273 3.72 -15.11 -15.27
N CYS A 274 4.55 -15.97 -15.86
CA CYS A 274 5.96 -15.64 -16.14
C CYS A 274 6.05 -14.43 -17.08
N ILE A 275 5.23 -14.38 -18.13
CA ILE A 275 5.19 -13.26 -19.08
C ILE A 275 4.76 -11.95 -18.41
N ILE A 276 3.70 -11.97 -17.57
CA ILE A 276 3.26 -10.79 -16.83
C ILE A 276 4.38 -10.27 -15.90
N LYS A 277 5.07 -11.17 -15.21
CA LYS A 277 6.23 -10.83 -14.38
C LYS A 277 7.34 -10.14 -15.20
N ASP A 278 7.64 -10.66 -16.39
CA ASP A 278 8.63 -10.08 -17.29
C ASP A 278 8.19 -8.71 -17.84
N LEU A 279 6.91 -8.52 -18.10
CA LEU A 279 6.35 -7.21 -18.46
C LEU A 279 6.58 -6.17 -17.35
N TYR A 280 6.44 -6.53 -16.08
CA TYR A 280 6.71 -5.61 -14.97
C TYR A 280 8.17 -5.18 -14.90
N ASN A 281 9.09 -6.13 -14.89
CA ASN A 281 10.47 -5.90 -14.45
C ASN A 281 11.50 -6.02 -15.57
N GLY A 282 11.10 -6.56 -16.73
CA GLY A 282 12.03 -7.12 -17.67
C GLY A 282 12.65 -8.45 -17.20
N ASN A 283 13.36 -9.11 -18.11
CA ASN A 283 14.06 -10.36 -17.81
C ASN A 283 15.29 -10.49 -18.71
N PRO A 284 16.52 -10.44 -18.16
CA PRO A 284 17.75 -10.57 -18.94
C PRO A 284 17.97 -11.98 -19.50
N ASN A 285 17.18 -12.97 -19.07
CA ASN A 285 17.29 -14.35 -19.55
C ASN A 285 16.36 -14.65 -20.74
N LEU A 286 15.65 -13.64 -21.26
CA LEU A 286 14.87 -13.80 -22.48
C LEU A 286 15.80 -14.11 -23.67
N PRO A 287 15.29 -14.74 -24.75
CA PRO A 287 16.08 -15.03 -25.94
C PRO A 287 16.78 -13.79 -26.50
N ASP A 288 17.97 -13.96 -27.05
CA ASP A 288 18.78 -12.84 -27.57
C ASP A 288 18.11 -11.98 -28.65
N TYR A 289 17.11 -12.51 -29.34
CA TYR A 289 16.32 -11.76 -30.32
C TYR A 289 15.23 -10.88 -29.67
N ALA A 290 14.91 -11.08 -28.39
CA ALA A 290 13.87 -10.36 -27.65
C ALA A 290 14.46 -9.28 -26.71
N LYS A 291 15.37 -8.46 -27.22
CA LYS A 291 16.08 -7.45 -26.42
C LYS A 291 15.18 -6.32 -25.95
N GLU A 292 14.20 -5.94 -26.74
CA GLU A 292 13.21 -4.93 -26.37
C GLU A 292 12.35 -5.43 -25.21
N GLU A 293 11.84 -6.65 -25.34
CA GLU A 293 10.99 -7.29 -24.32
C GLU A 293 11.72 -7.55 -23.00
N SER A 294 13.04 -7.70 -23.05
CA SER A 294 13.86 -7.97 -21.87
C SER A 294 13.95 -6.78 -20.89
N VAL A 295 13.61 -5.57 -21.34
CA VAL A 295 13.71 -4.34 -20.51
C VAL A 295 12.55 -4.23 -19.53
N GLY A 296 11.32 -4.61 -19.91
CA GLY A 296 10.12 -4.45 -19.10
C GLY A 296 9.66 -2.99 -18.95
N HIS A 297 8.65 -2.77 -18.11
CA HIS A 297 7.98 -1.47 -17.99
C HIS A 297 8.26 -0.74 -16.66
N ASN A 298 9.17 -1.24 -15.83
CA ASN A 298 9.49 -0.67 -14.50
C ASN A 298 8.22 -0.44 -13.63
N ALA A 299 7.31 -1.41 -13.67
CA ALA A 299 6.01 -1.29 -13.03
C ALA A 299 6.06 -1.64 -11.54
N ILE A 300 5.53 -0.74 -10.69
CA ILE A 300 5.34 -0.98 -9.25
C ILE A 300 3.94 -1.49 -8.95
N VAL A 301 3.01 -1.23 -9.86
CA VAL A 301 1.61 -1.65 -9.83
C VAL A 301 1.13 -1.82 -11.26
N GLY A 302 0.13 -2.66 -11.46
CA GLY A 302 -0.54 -2.82 -12.74
C GLY A 302 -1.89 -3.51 -12.58
N GLY A 303 -2.52 -3.81 -13.70
CA GLY A 303 -3.78 -4.55 -13.73
C GLY A 303 -3.94 -5.32 -15.03
N PHE A 304 -4.69 -6.40 -14.97
CA PHE A 304 -5.06 -7.20 -16.12
C PHE A 304 -6.56 -7.09 -16.37
N GLN A 305 -6.97 -6.80 -17.61
CA GLN A 305 -8.39 -6.59 -17.94
C GLN A 305 -9.26 -7.78 -17.53
N GLY A 306 -8.79 -9.00 -17.74
CA GLY A 306 -9.40 -10.22 -17.22
C GLY A 306 -10.65 -10.65 -17.98
N GLN A 307 -11.83 -10.39 -17.42
CA GLN A 307 -13.07 -10.95 -17.93
C GLN A 307 -13.52 -10.32 -19.26
N ARG A 308 -14.16 -11.14 -20.09
CA ARG A 308 -14.69 -10.90 -21.44
C ARG A 308 -13.60 -10.57 -22.46
N GLN A 309 -13.87 -10.85 -23.69
CA GLN A 309 -13.01 -11.06 -24.83
C GLN A 309 -11.84 -12.02 -24.54
N TRP A 310 -10.91 -11.68 -23.64
CA TRP A 310 -9.84 -12.61 -23.25
C TRP A 310 -10.39 -13.95 -22.75
N THR A 311 -11.18 -13.94 -21.70
CA THR A 311 -11.71 -15.17 -21.08
C THR A 311 -12.83 -15.83 -21.87
N ASP A 312 -13.29 -15.26 -22.97
CA ASP A 312 -14.13 -15.95 -23.94
C ASP A 312 -13.34 -16.98 -24.77
N PHE A 313 -11.99 -16.84 -24.86
CA PHE A 313 -11.13 -17.67 -25.68
C PHE A 313 -9.96 -18.30 -24.92
N TYR A 314 -9.39 -17.61 -23.94
CA TYR A 314 -8.21 -18.01 -23.21
C TYR A 314 -8.48 -18.25 -21.73
N PRO A 315 -7.64 -19.05 -21.04
CA PRO A 315 -7.71 -19.21 -19.59
C PRO A 315 -7.63 -17.87 -18.86
N ASN A 316 -8.34 -17.76 -17.73
CA ASN A 316 -8.41 -16.55 -16.90
C ASN A 316 -7.06 -16.18 -16.27
N CYS A 317 -6.96 -14.97 -15.73
CA CYS A 317 -5.77 -14.46 -15.05
C CYS A 317 -5.78 -14.71 -13.53
N ASP A 318 -6.78 -15.40 -12.98
CA ASP A 318 -6.95 -15.56 -11.52
C ASP A 318 -5.72 -16.19 -10.85
N PHE A 319 -5.15 -17.25 -11.45
CA PHE A 319 -3.93 -17.87 -10.93
C PHE A 319 -2.72 -16.93 -10.96
N PRO A 320 -2.38 -16.28 -12.09
CA PRO A 320 -1.34 -15.26 -12.12
C PRO A 320 -1.54 -14.12 -11.10
N GLU A 321 -2.74 -13.57 -11.03
CA GLU A 321 -3.07 -12.46 -10.11
C GLU A 321 -2.91 -12.90 -8.66
N SER A 322 -3.45 -14.04 -8.29
CA SER A 322 -3.36 -14.55 -6.92
C SER A 322 -1.90 -14.80 -6.50
N LEU A 323 -1.13 -15.50 -7.33
CA LEU A 323 0.23 -15.88 -6.97
C LEU A 323 1.21 -14.68 -7.06
N LEU A 324 1.07 -13.80 -8.07
CA LEU A 324 1.91 -12.58 -8.14
C LEU A 324 1.66 -11.63 -6.99
N ASN A 325 0.41 -11.47 -6.54
CA ASN A 325 0.09 -10.66 -5.36
C ASN A 325 0.57 -11.29 -4.04
N SER A 326 0.95 -12.56 -4.01
CA SER A 326 1.46 -13.25 -2.82
C SER A 326 2.93 -12.98 -2.57
N SER A 327 3.40 -13.20 -1.33
CA SER A 327 4.77 -12.95 -0.89
C SER A 327 5.76 -14.07 -1.21
N PHE A 328 5.36 -15.08 -1.99
CA PHE A 328 6.20 -16.21 -2.36
C PHE A 328 5.77 -16.84 -3.69
N ASP A 329 6.67 -17.60 -4.28
CA ASP A 329 6.44 -18.43 -5.46
C ASP A 329 7.41 -19.63 -5.50
N TRP A 330 7.64 -20.23 -6.65
CA TRP A 330 8.58 -21.35 -6.87
C TRP A 330 10.03 -21.02 -6.55
N ASN A 331 10.38 -19.77 -6.33
CA ASN A 331 11.70 -19.32 -5.90
C ASN A 331 11.79 -19.08 -4.39
N GLY A 332 10.71 -19.34 -3.64
CA GLY A 332 10.57 -19.06 -2.23
C GLY A 332 9.99 -17.67 -1.96
N ALA A 333 10.24 -17.15 -0.76
CA ALA A 333 9.73 -15.83 -0.36
C ALA A 333 10.32 -14.70 -1.23
N ARG A 334 9.46 -13.79 -1.66
CA ARG A 334 9.82 -12.63 -2.50
C ARG A 334 8.88 -11.46 -2.28
N GLU A 335 9.33 -10.29 -2.67
CA GLU A 335 8.48 -9.10 -2.69
C GLU A 335 7.21 -9.36 -3.53
N PRO A 336 5.99 -9.13 -2.96
CA PRO A 336 4.75 -9.29 -3.72
C PRO A 336 4.66 -8.25 -4.83
N TYR A 337 4.09 -8.65 -5.95
CA TYR A 337 3.65 -7.71 -6.98
C TYR A 337 2.36 -7.01 -6.53
N THR A 338 1.91 -6.04 -7.30
CA THR A 338 0.58 -5.46 -7.15
C THR A 338 -0.08 -5.51 -8.51
N LEU A 339 -0.94 -6.50 -8.70
CA LEU A 339 -1.67 -6.73 -9.95
C LEU A 339 -3.17 -6.68 -9.65
N ALA A 340 -3.81 -5.60 -10.10
CA ALA A 340 -5.23 -5.37 -9.87
C ALA A 340 -6.08 -6.23 -10.82
N THR A 341 -7.07 -6.91 -10.24
CA THR A 341 -8.08 -7.66 -11.00
C THR A 341 -8.89 -6.70 -11.86
N GLU A 342 -9.29 -7.19 -13.05
CA GLU A 342 -10.16 -6.45 -13.96
C GLU A 342 -9.59 -5.10 -14.40
N ASN A 343 -8.29 -4.92 -14.21
CA ASN A 343 -7.57 -3.67 -14.43
C ASN A 343 -8.26 -2.45 -13.77
N ASP A 344 -8.86 -2.66 -12.58
CA ASP A 344 -9.35 -1.51 -11.79
C ASP A 344 -8.18 -0.71 -11.22
N THR A 345 -7.77 0.30 -11.99
CA THR A 345 -6.57 1.09 -11.74
C THR A 345 -6.60 1.80 -10.40
N LEU A 346 -7.77 2.30 -9.99
CA LEU A 346 -7.92 3.06 -8.74
C LEU A 346 -7.91 2.13 -7.52
N ASN A 347 -8.42 0.91 -7.65
CA ASN A 347 -8.26 -0.10 -6.61
C ASN A 347 -6.81 -0.62 -6.53
N GLY A 348 -6.14 -0.75 -7.68
CA GLY A 348 -4.70 -1.05 -7.76
C GLY A 348 -3.84 -0.02 -7.03
N VAL A 349 -4.17 1.27 -7.12
CA VAL A 349 -3.52 2.34 -6.33
C VAL A 349 -3.77 2.15 -4.83
N GLY A 350 -4.99 1.77 -4.43
CA GLY A 350 -5.29 1.43 -3.03
C GLY A 350 -4.43 0.28 -2.51
N MET A 351 -4.26 -0.79 -3.31
CA MET A 351 -3.33 -1.90 -2.99
C MET A 351 -1.88 -1.41 -2.91
N LEU A 352 -1.45 -0.55 -3.82
CA LEU A 352 -0.09 0.01 -3.80
C LEU A 352 0.17 0.82 -2.52
N PHE A 353 -0.77 1.66 -2.10
CA PHE A 353 -0.66 2.43 -0.86
C PHE A 353 -0.49 1.50 0.35
N GLY A 354 -1.36 0.50 0.47
CA GLY A 354 -1.26 -0.52 1.52
C GLY A 354 0.08 -1.25 1.50
N LYS A 355 0.51 -1.73 0.33
CA LYS A 355 1.79 -2.42 0.18
C LYS A 355 2.98 -1.57 0.60
N LEU A 356 3.06 -0.31 0.15
CA LEU A 356 4.21 0.57 0.45
C LEU A 356 4.26 1.01 1.92
N LEU A 357 3.12 1.05 2.61
CA LEU A 357 3.06 1.36 4.04
C LEU A 357 3.37 0.17 4.94
N THR A 358 3.00 -1.05 4.51
CA THR A 358 3.12 -2.27 5.33
C THR A 358 4.21 -3.22 4.86
N ASN A 359 4.67 -3.08 3.62
CA ASN A 359 5.56 -4.02 2.93
C ASN A 359 5.01 -5.46 2.85
N THR A 360 3.68 -5.62 2.87
CA THR A 360 2.99 -6.91 2.85
C THR A 360 2.15 -7.09 1.59
N ALA A 361 1.75 -8.33 1.34
CA ALA A 361 0.77 -8.68 0.32
C ALA A 361 -0.58 -8.02 0.59
N GLN A 362 -1.31 -7.67 -0.47
CA GLN A 362 -2.59 -6.96 -0.41
C GLN A 362 -3.70 -7.76 -1.07
N ILE A 363 -4.94 -7.60 -0.61
CA ILE A 363 -6.11 -8.23 -1.22
C ILE A 363 -6.85 -7.22 -2.09
N PHE A 364 -7.22 -7.65 -3.29
CA PHE A 364 -8.26 -7.03 -4.10
C PHE A 364 -9.60 -7.70 -3.79
N ALA A 365 -10.68 -6.96 -3.59
CA ALA A 365 -11.98 -7.55 -3.30
C ALA A 365 -13.14 -6.78 -3.93
N ASP A 366 -14.18 -7.53 -4.37
CA ASP A 366 -15.51 -7.00 -4.62
C ASP A 366 -16.21 -6.70 -3.29
N VAL A 367 -16.77 -5.54 -3.15
CA VAL A 367 -17.68 -5.18 -2.05
C VAL A 367 -19.08 -5.64 -2.44
N ARG A 368 -19.41 -6.91 -2.14
CA ARG A 368 -20.51 -7.59 -2.83
C ARG A 368 -21.84 -7.59 -2.10
N THR A 369 -21.87 -7.95 -0.82
CA THR A 369 -23.14 -8.19 -0.12
C THR A 369 -23.07 -7.79 1.34
N TYR A 370 -24.03 -7.00 1.79
CA TYR A 370 -24.28 -6.80 3.21
C TYR A 370 -25.16 -7.94 3.76
N TRP A 371 -24.69 -8.59 4.80
CA TRP A 371 -25.45 -9.57 5.58
C TRP A 371 -25.93 -8.95 6.87
N SER A 372 -27.26 -8.67 6.97
CA SER A 372 -27.86 -8.24 8.22
C SER A 372 -27.98 -9.38 9.22
N PRO A 373 -28.08 -9.12 10.53
CA PRO A 373 -28.34 -10.15 11.54
C PRO A 373 -29.56 -11.02 11.22
N GLU A 374 -30.64 -10.39 10.75
CA GLU A 374 -31.88 -11.08 10.38
C GLU A 374 -31.71 -11.97 9.14
N ALA A 375 -30.94 -11.51 8.15
CA ALA A 375 -30.66 -12.27 6.95
C ALA A 375 -29.81 -13.51 7.25
N VAL A 376 -28.81 -13.38 8.11
CA VAL A 376 -27.99 -14.51 8.57
C VAL A 376 -28.83 -15.50 9.36
N LEU A 377 -29.61 -15.04 10.33
CA LEU A 377 -30.52 -15.91 11.12
C LEU A 377 -31.48 -16.67 10.20
N LYS A 378 -32.11 -15.98 9.26
CA LYS A 378 -33.03 -16.60 8.29
C LYS A 378 -32.34 -17.63 7.39
N ALA A 379 -31.10 -17.36 6.99
CA ALA A 379 -30.38 -18.20 6.05
C ALA A 379 -29.79 -19.45 6.70
N THR A 380 -29.33 -19.36 7.96
CA THR A 380 -28.47 -20.35 8.60
C THR A 380 -28.99 -20.82 9.98
N GLY A 381 -29.93 -20.11 10.57
CA GLY A 381 -30.36 -20.33 11.96
C GLY A 381 -29.39 -19.77 13.01
N TYR A 382 -28.31 -19.12 12.60
CA TYR A 382 -27.28 -18.57 13.49
C TYR A 382 -27.56 -17.12 13.89
N THR A 383 -27.45 -16.84 15.18
CA THR A 383 -27.52 -15.48 15.73
C THR A 383 -26.12 -14.91 15.82
N LEU A 384 -25.90 -13.72 15.25
CA LEU A 384 -24.58 -13.09 15.23
C LEU A 384 -24.07 -12.77 16.64
N GLU A 385 -22.79 -13.01 16.85
CA GLU A 385 -22.05 -12.76 18.08
C GLU A 385 -20.77 -11.93 17.79
N GLY A 386 -20.10 -11.47 18.85
CA GLY A 386 -18.82 -10.75 18.77
C GLY A 386 -18.86 -9.57 17.81
N LYS A 387 -17.78 -9.40 17.02
CA LYS A 387 -17.61 -8.26 16.09
C LYS A 387 -18.71 -8.17 15.02
N ALA A 388 -19.26 -9.30 14.58
CA ALA A 388 -20.37 -9.31 13.63
C ALA A 388 -21.66 -8.74 14.22
N LYS A 389 -21.92 -8.99 15.50
CA LYS A 389 -23.04 -8.38 16.22
C LYS A 389 -22.79 -6.90 16.51
N GLU A 390 -21.59 -6.55 16.95
CA GLU A 390 -21.18 -5.16 17.24
C GLU A 390 -21.29 -4.25 16.02
N SER A 391 -20.94 -4.75 14.83
CA SER A 391 -21.06 -4.01 13.56
C SER A 391 -22.46 -4.08 12.92
N LEU A 392 -23.43 -4.68 13.60
CA LEU A 392 -24.82 -4.84 13.13
C LEU A 392 -24.89 -5.58 11.77
N GLY A 393 -24.13 -6.65 11.66
CA GLY A 393 -23.95 -7.42 10.42
C GLY A 393 -22.54 -7.30 9.87
N PHE A 394 -22.34 -7.74 8.65
CA PHE A 394 -21.02 -7.71 8.01
C PHE A 394 -21.13 -7.63 6.48
N ILE A 395 -20.01 -7.31 5.85
CA ILE A 395 -19.88 -7.21 4.40
C ILE A 395 -19.17 -8.46 3.89
N HIS A 396 -19.74 -9.10 2.88
CA HIS A 396 -19.09 -10.15 2.12
C HIS A 396 -18.19 -9.51 1.07
N LEU A 397 -16.90 -9.72 1.22
CA LEU A 397 -15.86 -9.33 0.26
C LEU A 397 -15.39 -10.60 -0.46
N ILE A 398 -15.51 -10.62 -1.77
CA ILE A 398 -15.19 -11.79 -2.60
C ILE A 398 -14.57 -11.32 -3.91
N ASN A 399 -13.67 -12.11 -4.48
CA ASN A 399 -13.04 -11.78 -5.75
C ASN A 399 -12.97 -13.04 -6.64
N SER A 400 -12.78 -12.84 -7.93
CA SER A 400 -12.73 -13.91 -8.95
C SER A 400 -11.50 -14.84 -8.90
N GLY A 401 -10.76 -14.86 -7.77
CA GLY A 401 -9.62 -15.74 -7.56
C GLY A 401 -8.27 -15.02 -7.51
N ALA A 402 -8.28 -13.71 -7.54
CA ALA A 402 -7.09 -12.86 -7.60
C ALA A 402 -6.53 -12.40 -6.24
N ALA A 403 -7.08 -12.84 -5.12
CA ALA A 403 -6.57 -12.45 -3.81
C ALA A 403 -5.27 -13.19 -3.47
N CYS A 404 -4.33 -12.50 -2.82
CA CYS A 404 -3.08 -13.12 -2.36
C CYS A 404 -3.36 -14.26 -1.38
N ILE A 405 -2.65 -15.37 -1.51
CA ILE A 405 -2.85 -16.53 -0.63
C ILE A 405 -2.21 -16.37 0.76
N ASP A 406 -1.39 -15.37 0.98
CA ASP A 406 -0.92 -14.96 2.31
C ASP A 406 -2.10 -14.76 3.29
N ALA A 407 -3.23 -14.33 2.77
CA ALA A 407 -4.45 -14.03 3.51
C ALA A 407 -5.09 -15.25 4.21
N CYS A 408 -4.81 -16.45 3.78
CA CYS A 408 -5.37 -17.68 4.35
C CYS A 408 -4.43 -18.42 5.31
N GLY A 409 -3.16 -18.02 5.36
CA GLY A 409 -2.17 -18.61 6.25
C GLY A 409 -2.37 -18.20 7.71
N GLU A 410 -2.05 -19.11 8.64
CA GLU A 410 -2.14 -18.85 10.06
C GLU A 410 -0.81 -18.31 10.62
N VAL A 411 -0.65 -17.00 10.54
CA VAL A 411 0.54 -16.32 11.04
C VAL A 411 0.16 -15.41 12.20
N LYS A 412 0.97 -15.43 13.27
CA LYS A 412 0.75 -14.60 14.46
C LYS A 412 2.02 -13.84 14.81
N ASP A 413 1.85 -12.63 15.34
CA ASP A 413 2.94 -11.86 15.94
C ASP A 413 3.32 -12.39 17.33
N ALA A 414 4.28 -11.71 17.98
CA ALA A 414 4.74 -12.07 19.31
C ALA A 414 3.66 -11.92 20.40
N GLN A 415 2.61 -11.16 20.14
CA GLN A 415 1.46 -10.94 21.01
C GLN A 415 0.33 -11.95 20.76
N GLY A 416 0.46 -12.77 19.72
CA GLY A 416 -0.55 -13.76 19.32
C GLY A 416 -1.65 -13.21 18.43
N GLU A 417 -1.52 -11.97 17.95
CA GLU A 417 -2.44 -11.36 16.99
C GLU A 417 -2.18 -11.87 15.56
N GLY A 418 -3.26 -12.04 14.80
CA GLY A 418 -3.16 -12.43 13.40
C GLY A 418 -2.53 -11.34 12.55
N ILE A 419 -1.47 -11.68 11.82
CA ILE A 419 -0.77 -10.76 10.93
C ILE A 419 -0.50 -11.38 9.57
N ILE A 420 -0.20 -10.53 8.58
CA ILE A 420 0.54 -10.92 7.39
C ILE A 420 1.97 -10.40 7.53
N LYS A 421 2.95 -11.28 7.32
CA LYS A 421 4.37 -10.94 7.39
C LYS A 421 4.84 -10.27 6.09
N PRO A 422 5.78 -9.33 6.16
CA PRO A 422 6.55 -8.96 5.00
C PRO A 422 7.35 -10.19 4.50
N PHE A 423 7.62 -10.24 3.21
CA PHE A 423 8.20 -11.45 2.59
C PHE A 423 9.52 -11.90 3.21
N TRP A 424 10.35 -11.00 3.72
CA TRP A 424 11.63 -11.33 4.36
C TRP A 424 11.51 -12.01 5.73
N GLU A 425 10.31 -12.02 6.30
CA GLU A 425 9.97 -12.72 7.55
C GLU A 425 9.18 -14.01 7.29
N MET A 426 8.78 -14.27 6.04
CA MET A 426 7.99 -15.44 5.67
C MET A 426 8.86 -16.69 5.64
N THR A 427 8.50 -17.67 6.46
CA THR A 427 9.17 -18.97 6.53
C THR A 427 8.60 -19.98 5.53
N GLU A 428 9.28 -21.11 5.33
CA GLU A 428 8.75 -22.20 4.52
C GLU A 428 7.47 -22.81 5.14
N GLU A 429 7.37 -22.80 6.46
CA GLU A 429 6.16 -23.25 7.17
C GLU A 429 4.98 -22.32 6.90
N ASP A 430 5.20 -21.01 6.91
CA ASP A 430 4.16 -20.03 6.55
C ASP A 430 3.67 -20.26 5.10
N GLN A 431 4.59 -20.46 4.15
CA GLN A 431 4.25 -20.75 2.75
C GLN A 431 3.42 -22.03 2.61
N LYS A 432 3.83 -23.11 3.31
CA LYS A 432 3.08 -24.37 3.33
C LYS A 432 1.69 -24.21 3.95
N ALA A 433 1.56 -23.41 5.01
CA ALA A 433 0.26 -23.13 5.63
C ALA A 433 -0.69 -22.43 4.64
N CYS A 434 -0.20 -21.42 3.90
CA CYS A 434 -0.98 -20.74 2.87
C CYS A 434 -1.40 -21.69 1.74
N LEU A 435 -0.47 -22.50 1.23
CA LEU A 435 -0.75 -23.48 0.16
C LEU A 435 -1.75 -24.55 0.61
N ASN A 436 -1.64 -25.05 1.82
CA ASN A 436 -2.54 -26.08 2.37
C ASN A 436 -3.96 -25.54 2.62
N ALA A 437 -4.10 -24.26 2.89
CA ALA A 437 -5.39 -23.60 3.10
C ALA A 437 -6.09 -23.19 1.80
N THR A 438 -5.40 -23.32 0.65
CA THR A 438 -5.89 -22.88 -0.66
C THR A 438 -6.14 -24.09 -1.56
N THR A 439 -7.28 -24.11 -2.25
CA THR A 439 -7.52 -25.00 -3.38
C THR A 439 -7.66 -24.21 -4.67
N TRP A 440 -7.24 -24.79 -5.78
CA TRP A 440 -7.31 -24.20 -7.10
C TRP A 440 -8.41 -24.91 -7.89
N ASN A 441 -9.52 -24.21 -8.07
CA ASN A 441 -10.70 -24.79 -8.69
C ASN A 441 -10.70 -24.48 -10.19
N PRO A 442 -11.06 -25.45 -11.05
CA PRO A 442 -11.32 -25.13 -12.45
C PRO A 442 -12.31 -23.98 -12.56
N ALA A 443 -11.99 -23.01 -13.41
CA ALA A 443 -12.77 -21.80 -13.56
C ALA A 443 -14.22 -22.10 -13.97
N ASP A 444 -15.14 -21.28 -13.46
CA ASP A 444 -16.55 -21.36 -13.87
C ASP A 444 -16.68 -20.93 -15.33
N THR A 445 -17.03 -21.89 -16.21
CA THR A 445 -17.19 -21.64 -17.65
C THR A 445 -18.38 -20.73 -17.99
N GLY A 446 -19.26 -20.44 -17.03
CA GLY A 446 -20.29 -19.41 -17.16
C GLY A 446 -19.71 -18.00 -17.21
N TYR A 447 -18.59 -17.76 -16.50
CA TYR A 447 -17.84 -16.51 -16.51
C TYR A 447 -16.60 -16.59 -17.42
N PHE A 448 -15.88 -17.69 -17.40
CA PHE A 448 -14.58 -17.90 -18.05
C PHE A 448 -14.65 -19.04 -19.06
N ARG A 449 -15.19 -18.77 -20.25
CA ARG A 449 -15.36 -19.79 -21.31
C ARG A 449 -14.03 -20.44 -21.73
N GLY A 450 -12.94 -19.68 -21.70
CA GLY A 450 -11.61 -20.18 -22.00
C GLY A 450 -11.04 -21.13 -20.95
N GLY A 451 -11.62 -21.16 -19.73
CA GLY A 451 -11.16 -21.98 -18.63
C GLY A 451 -10.15 -21.29 -17.73
N GLY A 452 -9.21 -22.05 -17.19
CA GLY A 452 -8.21 -21.62 -16.23
C GLY A 452 -8.51 -22.11 -14.81
N TYR A 453 -7.94 -21.44 -13.80
CA TYR A 453 -8.07 -21.81 -12.40
C TYR A 453 -8.25 -20.59 -11.52
N SER A 454 -9.16 -20.70 -10.54
CA SER A 454 -9.40 -19.67 -9.51
C SER A 454 -8.94 -20.18 -8.16
N SER A 455 -8.26 -19.37 -7.37
CA SER A 455 -7.93 -19.72 -5.99
C SER A 455 -9.20 -19.70 -5.13
N ARG A 456 -9.31 -20.64 -4.21
CA ARG A 456 -10.40 -20.74 -3.25
C ARG A 456 -9.84 -20.90 -1.85
N PHE A 457 -10.10 -19.92 -1.00
CA PHE A 457 -9.77 -19.95 0.42
C PHE A 457 -10.70 -19.02 1.21
N LEU A 458 -10.77 -19.21 2.51
CA LEU A 458 -11.37 -18.28 3.44
C LEU A 458 -10.24 -17.47 4.09
N THR A 459 -10.34 -16.15 4.05
CA THR A 459 -9.39 -15.27 4.72
C THR A 459 -9.33 -15.59 6.22
N LYS A 460 -8.12 -15.61 6.77
CA LYS A 460 -7.90 -15.83 8.19
C LYS A 460 -8.74 -14.87 9.03
N SER A 461 -9.39 -15.40 10.05
CA SER A 461 -10.35 -14.67 10.88
C SER A 461 -9.68 -13.83 11.97
N GLU A 462 -10.45 -12.86 12.49
CA GLU A 462 -10.11 -11.98 13.62
C GLU A 462 -8.87 -11.10 13.40
N MET A 463 -8.48 -10.90 12.14
CA MET A 463 -7.38 -10.00 11.81
C MET A 463 -7.87 -8.56 11.73
N PRO A 464 -7.15 -7.60 12.33
CA PRO A 464 -7.38 -6.19 12.04
C PRO A 464 -7.06 -5.92 10.56
N VAL A 465 -7.94 -5.19 9.89
CA VAL A 465 -7.79 -4.85 8.47
C VAL A 465 -8.25 -3.43 8.19
N THR A 466 -7.70 -2.84 7.13
CA THR A 466 -8.11 -1.55 6.59
C THR A 466 -8.50 -1.74 5.14
N MET A 467 -9.75 -1.46 4.82
CA MET A 467 -10.26 -1.43 3.45
C MET A 467 -10.18 -0.01 2.91
N VAL A 468 -9.63 0.18 1.72
CA VAL A 468 -9.50 1.48 1.05
C VAL A 468 -10.03 1.46 -0.37
N ARG A 469 -10.51 2.61 -0.83
CA ARG A 469 -10.90 2.84 -2.21
C ARG A 469 -10.53 4.25 -2.63
N LEU A 470 -9.82 4.38 -3.74
CA LEU A 470 -9.58 5.65 -4.41
C LEU A 470 -10.62 5.86 -5.51
N ASN A 471 -11.16 7.07 -5.60
CA ASN A 471 -12.07 7.48 -6.65
C ASN A 471 -11.61 8.80 -7.28
N ILE A 472 -11.89 9.03 -8.55
CA ILE A 472 -11.75 10.33 -9.20
C ILE A 472 -13.14 10.97 -9.30
N VAL A 473 -13.34 12.07 -8.61
CA VAL A 473 -14.62 12.78 -8.56
C VAL A 473 -14.52 14.06 -9.39
N LYS A 474 -15.34 14.18 -10.42
CA LYS A 474 -15.33 15.37 -11.28
C LYS A 474 -15.58 16.64 -10.48
N GLY A 475 -14.65 17.58 -10.58
CA GLY A 475 -14.68 18.85 -9.85
C GLY A 475 -13.96 18.82 -8.50
N LEU A 476 -13.62 17.63 -7.97
CA LEU A 476 -12.82 17.48 -6.75
C LEU A 476 -11.43 16.88 -7.02
N GLY A 477 -11.31 16.03 -8.05
CA GLY A 477 -10.12 15.24 -8.28
C GLY A 477 -10.12 13.90 -7.53
N PRO A 478 -8.94 13.36 -7.17
CA PRO A 478 -8.87 12.11 -6.43
C PRO A 478 -9.39 12.28 -5.00
N VAL A 479 -10.12 11.26 -4.53
CA VAL A 479 -10.69 11.20 -3.19
C VAL A 479 -10.56 9.77 -2.70
N LEU A 480 -10.06 9.56 -1.49
CA LEU A 480 -9.93 8.24 -0.91
C LEU A 480 -11.01 8.01 0.14
N GLN A 481 -11.54 6.79 0.20
CA GLN A 481 -12.38 6.28 1.30
C GLN A 481 -11.64 5.16 2.03
N LEU A 482 -11.88 5.06 3.34
CA LEU A 482 -11.24 4.00 4.13
C LEU A 482 -12.15 3.55 5.27
N ALA A 483 -12.11 2.25 5.57
CA ALA A 483 -12.80 1.64 6.70
C ALA A 483 -11.89 0.65 7.42
N GLU A 484 -11.53 0.92 8.66
CA GLU A 484 -10.90 -0.05 9.54
C GLU A 484 -11.94 -1.01 10.12
N GLY A 485 -11.56 -2.27 10.27
CA GLY A 485 -12.43 -3.31 10.82
C GLY A 485 -11.66 -4.60 11.06
N TYR A 486 -12.39 -5.71 11.02
CA TYR A 486 -11.83 -7.02 11.30
C TYR A 486 -12.37 -8.06 10.32
N THR A 487 -11.57 -9.06 10.01
CA THR A 487 -12.07 -10.30 9.42
C THR A 487 -12.80 -11.12 10.49
N LEU A 488 -13.87 -11.82 10.11
CA LEU A 488 -14.73 -12.51 11.06
C LEU A 488 -14.45 -14.01 11.13
N ASN A 489 -14.61 -14.57 12.32
CA ASN A 489 -14.69 -15.99 12.56
C ASN A 489 -16.18 -16.40 12.68
N LEU A 490 -16.79 -16.81 11.56
CA LEU A 490 -18.10 -17.43 11.58
C LEU A 490 -17.95 -18.94 11.78
N PRO A 491 -18.92 -19.62 12.45
CA PRO A 491 -18.93 -21.08 12.46
C PRO A 491 -18.83 -21.63 11.04
N GLU A 492 -18.07 -22.71 10.84
CA GLU A 492 -17.78 -23.27 9.52
C GLU A 492 -19.04 -23.53 8.70
N GLU A 493 -20.06 -24.16 9.32
CA GLU A 493 -21.35 -24.44 8.66
C GLU A 493 -22.09 -23.16 8.23
N VAL A 494 -22.01 -22.10 9.03
CA VAL A 494 -22.62 -20.79 8.72
C VAL A 494 -21.88 -20.15 7.55
N SER A 495 -20.55 -20.06 7.66
CA SER A 495 -19.70 -19.53 6.60
C SER A 495 -19.94 -20.25 5.27
N ASP A 496 -19.95 -21.57 5.28
CA ASP A 496 -20.13 -22.40 4.11
C ASP A 496 -21.53 -22.21 3.46
N GLN A 497 -22.59 -22.14 4.27
CA GLN A 497 -23.94 -21.87 3.78
C GLN A 497 -24.08 -20.49 3.12
N LEU A 498 -23.45 -19.48 3.67
CA LEU A 498 -23.48 -18.11 3.12
C LEU A 498 -22.63 -18.03 1.85
N TRP A 499 -21.44 -18.61 1.85
CA TRP A 499 -20.52 -18.62 0.72
C TRP A 499 -21.10 -19.36 -0.49
N LYS A 500 -21.78 -20.49 -0.29
CA LYS A 500 -22.49 -21.23 -1.34
C LYS A 500 -23.60 -20.46 -2.05
N ARG A 501 -24.04 -19.33 -1.47
CA ARG A 501 -25.03 -18.43 -2.11
C ARG A 501 -24.39 -17.44 -3.08
N THR A 502 -23.08 -17.45 -3.21
CA THR A 502 -22.29 -16.61 -4.11
C THR A 502 -21.46 -17.51 -5.02
N ASP A 503 -20.26 -17.08 -5.41
CA ASP A 503 -19.35 -17.94 -6.12
C ASP A 503 -18.45 -18.71 -5.14
N TYR A 504 -18.80 -19.95 -4.90
CA TYR A 504 -18.14 -20.82 -3.94
C TYR A 504 -16.72 -21.24 -4.34
N THR A 505 -16.32 -20.96 -5.58
CA THR A 505 -14.97 -21.27 -6.11
C THR A 505 -13.98 -20.11 -5.98
N TRP A 506 -14.39 -18.98 -5.37
CA TRP A 506 -13.59 -17.78 -5.23
C TRP A 506 -13.19 -17.51 -3.78
N PRO A 507 -12.09 -16.75 -3.54
CA PRO A 507 -11.69 -16.37 -2.19
C PRO A 507 -12.77 -15.55 -1.50
N CYS A 508 -12.92 -15.75 -0.21
CA CYS A 508 -13.96 -15.13 0.60
C CYS A 508 -13.38 -14.44 1.83
N THR A 509 -13.86 -13.25 2.12
CA THR A 509 -13.56 -12.50 3.35
C THR A 509 -14.86 -12.00 3.97
N TRP A 510 -15.09 -12.32 5.24
CA TRP A 510 -16.17 -11.74 6.04
C TRP A 510 -15.63 -10.53 6.78
N PHE A 511 -16.11 -9.32 6.45
CA PHE A 511 -15.58 -8.06 6.98
C PHE A 511 -16.59 -7.36 7.88
N ALA A 512 -16.20 -7.09 9.11
CA ALA A 512 -16.94 -6.27 10.06
C ALA A 512 -16.24 -4.92 10.26
N PRO A 513 -16.79 -3.79 9.80
CA PRO A 513 -16.19 -2.49 10.03
C PRO A 513 -16.29 -2.10 11.51
N ARG A 514 -15.28 -1.39 12.01
CA ARG A 514 -15.32 -0.77 13.33
C ARG A 514 -16.24 0.44 13.30
N LEU A 515 -17.28 0.42 14.12
CA LEU A 515 -18.26 1.50 14.18
C LEU A 515 -17.82 2.62 15.13
N THR A 516 -18.12 3.86 14.75
CA THR A 516 -17.95 5.06 15.59
C THR A 516 -19.29 5.64 16.05
N GLY A 517 -20.40 5.18 15.48
CA GLY A 517 -21.73 5.73 15.71
C GLY A 517 -22.05 6.99 14.92
N GLU A 518 -21.13 7.48 14.09
CA GLU A 518 -21.23 8.73 13.33
C GLU A 518 -21.07 8.51 11.82
N GLY A 519 -21.56 9.44 11.04
CA GLY A 519 -21.40 9.46 9.57
C GLY A 519 -21.82 8.15 8.93
N ALA A 520 -20.95 7.59 8.11
CA ALA A 520 -21.12 6.29 7.47
C ALA A 520 -20.81 5.09 8.37
N PHE A 521 -20.35 5.32 9.61
CA PHE A 521 -19.92 4.25 10.53
C PHE A 521 -20.93 3.99 11.64
N LYS A 522 -22.21 4.00 11.31
CA LYS A 522 -23.32 3.66 12.22
C LYS A 522 -23.66 2.18 12.20
N SER A 523 -23.43 1.52 11.07
CA SER A 523 -23.62 0.07 10.87
C SER A 523 -22.77 -0.41 9.69
N ALA A 524 -22.59 -1.73 9.55
CA ALA A 524 -21.96 -2.31 8.38
C ALA A 524 -22.75 -1.99 7.09
N TYR A 525 -24.09 -1.87 7.19
CA TYR A 525 -24.92 -1.41 6.09
C TYR A 525 -24.55 0.01 5.65
N ASP A 526 -24.43 0.94 6.59
CA ASP A 526 -24.11 2.33 6.27
C ASP A 526 -22.71 2.45 5.63
N VAL A 527 -21.75 1.66 6.08
CA VAL A 527 -20.42 1.60 5.45
C VAL A 527 -20.54 1.17 4.00
N MET A 528 -21.22 0.07 3.72
CA MET A 528 -21.41 -0.43 2.36
C MET A 528 -22.23 0.55 1.49
N ASN A 529 -23.30 1.11 2.04
CA ASN A 529 -24.18 2.03 1.31
C ASN A 529 -23.50 3.36 0.93
N ASN A 530 -22.45 3.75 1.68
CA ASN A 530 -21.65 4.94 1.40
C ASN A 530 -20.32 4.62 0.68
N TRP A 531 -20.06 3.35 0.39
CA TRP A 531 -18.85 2.96 -0.34
C TRP A 531 -18.97 3.37 -1.81
N GLY A 532 -17.98 4.08 -2.32
CA GLY A 532 -18.07 4.77 -3.61
C GLY A 532 -17.79 3.92 -4.85
N ALA A 533 -17.59 2.59 -4.71
CA ALA A 533 -17.29 1.70 -5.82
C ALA A 533 -17.68 0.26 -5.51
N ASN A 534 -17.59 -0.60 -6.55
CA ASN A 534 -17.79 -2.06 -6.40
C ASN A 534 -16.58 -2.78 -5.81
N HIS A 535 -15.40 -2.14 -5.76
CA HIS A 535 -14.17 -2.75 -5.26
C HIS A 535 -13.61 -2.05 -4.02
N GLY A 536 -12.77 -2.78 -3.28
CA GLY A 536 -11.95 -2.29 -2.19
C GLY A 536 -10.63 -3.03 -2.12
N ALA A 537 -9.56 -2.33 -1.79
CA ALA A 537 -8.26 -2.92 -1.49
C ALA A 537 -8.15 -3.13 0.02
N ILE A 538 -7.70 -4.30 0.46
CA ILE A 538 -7.60 -4.64 1.88
C ILE A 538 -6.14 -4.81 2.25
N SER A 539 -5.73 -4.03 3.24
CA SER A 539 -4.46 -4.17 3.95
C SER A 539 -4.69 -4.79 5.31
N TYR A 540 -3.75 -5.60 5.76
CA TYR A 540 -3.76 -6.11 7.13
C TYR A 540 -3.21 -5.07 8.10
N GLY A 541 -3.81 -5.01 9.28
CA GLY A 541 -3.58 -3.99 10.29
C GLY A 541 -4.54 -2.80 10.19
N HIS A 542 -4.69 -2.08 11.32
CA HIS A 542 -5.37 -0.79 11.36
C HIS A 542 -4.35 0.29 10.97
N ILE A 543 -4.19 0.52 9.67
CA ILE A 543 -3.24 1.46 9.09
C ILE A 543 -3.89 2.76 8.59
N GLY A 544 -5.13 3.00 8.98
CA GLY A 544 -5.88 4.17 8.51
C GLY A 544 -5.18 5.50 8.80
N ALA A 545 -4.53 5.62 9.95
CA ALA A 545 -3.77 6.82 10.28
C ALA A 545 -2.56 7.03 9.35
N ASP A 546 -1.83 5.96 9.01
CA ASP A 546 -0.72 6.02 8.05
C ASP A 546 -1.22 6.33 6.63
N ILE A 547 -2.36 5.77 6.21
CA ILE A 547 -3.02 6.09 4.93
C ILE A 547 -3.39 7.58 4.88
N ILE A 548 -4.01 8.15 5.93
CA ILE A 548 -4.36 9.58 5.97
C ILE A 548 -3.10 10.45 5.87
N THR A 549 -2.03 10.06 6.55
CA THR A 549 -0.75 10.77 6.48
C THR A 549 -0.16 10.72 5.05
N LEU A 550 -0.15 9.55 4.41
CA LEU A 550 0.27 9.38 3.02
C LEU A 550 -0.59 10.23 2.07
N CYS A 551 -1.91 10.15 2.20
CA CYS A 551 -2.85 10.91 1.38
C CYS A 551 -2.65 12.43 1.52
N SER A 552 -2.39 12.93 2.73
CA SER A 552 -2.09 14.36 2.91
C SER A 552 -0.76 14.78 2.29
N MET A 553 0.25 13.92 2.23
CA MET A 553 1.50 14.17 1.48
C MET A 553 1.24 14.24 -0.02
N LEU A 554 0.44 13.32 -0.55
CA LEU A 554 0.05 13.26 -1.95
C LEU A 554 -1.03 14.29 -2.33
N ARG A 555 -1.59 14.98 -1.33
CA ARG A 555 -2.68 15.97 -1.50
C ARG A 555 -3.97 15.35 -2.06
N ILE A 556 -4.27 14.17 -1.56
CA ILE A 556 -5.51 13.43 -1.81
C ILE A 556 -6.38 13.50 -0.56
N PRO A 557 -7.56 14.14 -0.59
CA PRO A 557 -8.44 14.19 0.58
C PRO A 557 -9.02 12.82 0.90
N VAL A 558 -9.22 12.53 2.19
CA VAL A 558 -9.93 11.34 2.64
C VAL A 558 -11.37 11.73 2.98
N SER A 559 -12.34 11.16 2.26
CA SER A 559 -13.75 11.55 2.34
C SER A 559 -14.58 10.79 3.37
N MET A 560 -14.08 9.65 3.83
CA MET A 560 -14.79 8.74 4.73
C MET A 560 -13.75 7.93 5.48
N HIS A 561 -13.78 7.99 6.81
CA HIS A 561 -12.91 7.16 7.64
C HIS A 561 -13.44 7.02 9.09
N ASN A 562 -13.02 5.94 9.76
CA ASN A 562 -13.32 5.68 11.18
C ASN A 562 -12.06 5.72 12.07
N VAL A 563 -11.00 6.38 11.60
CA VAL A 563 -9.78 6.61 12.37
C VAL A 563 -10.06 7.63 13.48
N ALA A 564 -9.58 7.37 14.69
CA ALA A 564 -9.71 8.27 15.83
C ALA A 564 -8.92 9.57 15.58
N GLU A 565 -9.49 10.71 16.00
CA GLU A 565 -8.96 12.04 15.67
C GLU A 565 -7.56 12.27 16.24
N ASP A 566 -7.29 11.76 17.44
CA ASP A 566 -5.99 11.84 18.10
C ASP A 566 -4.86 11.05 17.37
N LYS A 567 -5.22 10.15 16.46
CA LYS A 567 -4.28 9.38 15.63
C LYS A 567 -3.99 10.04 14.29
N ILE A 568 -4.75 11.05 13.90
CA ILE A 568 -4.60 11.71 12.61
C ILE A 568 -3.39 12.64 12.62
N PHE A 569 -2.47 12.45 11.66
CA PHE A 569 -1.28 13.25 11.52
C PHE A 569 -1.20 13.86 10.11
N ARG A 570 -1.28 15.18 10.04
CA ARG A 570 -1.37 15.98 8.81
C ARG A 570 -0.38 17.15 8.85
N PRO A 571 -0.09 17.83 7.72
CA PRO A 571 0.63 19.09 7.74
C PRO A 571 -0.08 20.12 8.65
N ALA A 572 0.67 20.81 9.50
CA ALA A 572 0.09 21.73 10.47
C ALA A 572 -0.79 22.82 9.85
N VAL A 573 -0.47 23.25 8.62
CA VAL A 573 -1.23 24.26 7.90
C VAL A 573 -2.65 23.82 7.52
N TRP A 574 -2.95 22.50 7.51
CA TRP A 574 -4.31 22.01 7.25
C TRP A 574 -5.34 22.59 8.20
N ASN A 575 -4.96 22.87 9.46
CA ASN A 575 -5.84 23.50 10.46
C ASN A 575 -6.34 24.89 10.04
N ALA A 576 -5.59 25.61 9.18
CA ALA A 576 -6.03 26.90 8.66
C ALA A 576 -7.23 26.80 7.69
N TYR A 577 -7.49 25.60 7.18
CA TYR A 577 -8.63 25.32 6.27
C TYR A 577 -9.89 24.85 7.01
N GLY A 578 -9.90 24.85 8.33
CA GLY A 578 -11.00 24.45 9.18
C GLY A 578 -10.62 23.28 10.10
N MET A 579 -11.50 23.02 11.09
CA MET A 579 -11.28 21.96 12.09
C MET A 579 -12.24 20.78 11.94
N ASP A 580 -13.06 20.78 10.91
CA ASP A 580 -14.00 19.71 10.64
C ASP A 580 -13.26 18.49 10.05
N LYS A 581 -13.61 17.32 10.53
CA LYS A 581 -12.89 16.04 10.40
C LYS A 581 -12.41 15.70 8.99
N GLU A 582 -13.22 15.96 7.98
CA GLU A 582 -12.91 15.62 6.59
C GLU A 582 -12.82 16.85 5.68
N GLY A 583 -13.61 17.89 5.95
CA GLY A 583 -13.70 19.07 5.08
C GLY A 583 -12.40 19.88 5.00
N GLN A 584 -11.59 19.88 6.06
CA GLN A 584 -10.28 20.55 6.03
C GLN A 584 -9.35 19.92 4.98
N ASP A 585 -9.37 18.59 4.83
CA ASP A 585 -8.55 17.89 3.82
C ASP A 585 -8.96 18.30 2.41
N TYR A 586 -10.26 18.36 2.13
CA TYR A 586 -10.75 18.82 0.83
C TYR A 586 -10.25 20.22 0.49
N ARG A 587 -10.42 21.15 1.42
CA ARG A 587 -10.06 22.55 1.19
C ARG A 587 -8.55 22.73 1.06
N ALA A 588 -7.76 22.07 1.91
CA ALA A 588 -6.31 22.12 1.84
C ALA A 588 -5.77 21.49 0.55
N CYS A 589 -6.22 20.28 0.21
CA CYS A 589 -5.77 19.59 -1.00
C CYS A 589 -6.13 20.37 -2.27
N GLN A 590 -7.32 20.96 -2.34
CA GLN A 590 -7.71 21.83 -3.48
C GLN A 590 -6.86 23.09 -3.56
N ALA A 591 -6.55 23.72 -2.42
CA ALA A 591 -5.76 24.95 -2.40
C ALA A 591 -4.30 24.73 -2.82
N TYR A 592 -3.69 23.62 -2.41
CA TYR A 592 -2.31 23.28 -2.77
C TYR A 592 -2.19 22.65 -4.16
N GLY A 593 -3.24 21.95 -4.62
CA GLY A 593 -3.20 21.17 -5.86
C GLY A 593 -2.28 19.94 -5.76
N PRO A 594 -2.08 19.23 -6.89
CA PRO A 594 -1.26 18.01 -6.94
C PRO A 594 0.19 18.21 -6.49
N LEU A 595 0.83 17.15 -6.00
CA LEU A 595 2.20 17.20 -5.46
C LEU A 595 3.26 17.52 -6.53
N TYR A 596 3.09 17.01 -7.74
CA TYR A 596 4.09 17.08 -8.82
C TYR A 596 3.72 18.05 -9.96
N LYS A 597 2.74 18.91 -9.76
CA LYS A 597 2.32 19.92 -10.75
C LYS A 597 3.02 21.25 -10.57
#